data_fc77037d97fa4087aee6fed4537d3b9a
#
_entry.id   fc77037d97fa4087aee6fed4537d3b9a
#
_cell.length_a   1.000
_cell.length_b   1.000
_cell.length_c   1.000
_cell.angle_alpha   90.00
_cell.angle_beta   90.00
_cell.angle_gamma   90.00
#
_symmetry.space_group_name_H-M   'P 1'
#
loop_
_entity.id
_entity.type
_entity.pdbx_description
1 polymer ?
#
loop_
_entity_poly.entity_id
_entity_poly.type
_entity_poly.pdbx_seq_one_letter_code
_entity_poly.pdbx_strand_id
1 'polypeptide(L)'
;MATQPTNEQVEGNKQLLREILASINSGDDSGVLARLSPKYARHCQAMPPELQEIQGPEMMVAWLAGNRATFPDYHEEIEWLGGEGDFVVLRSRGRGTMTGAMGPFPATGKTMDLVIIGIHRFEGGQLAETWTSWDNLAALTQLGLMPSGEQPE
;
A
#
# COMPACT_ATOMS: atom_id res chain seq x y z
N MET A 1 12.83 20.09 -25.10
CA MET A 1 12.70 18.65 -25.38
C MET A 1 12.78 17.93 -24.02
N ALA A 2 11.72 17.30 -23.59
CA ALA A 2 11.79 16.43 -22.42
C ALA A 2 12.67 15.22 -22.80
N THR A 3 13.76 15.04 -22.07
CA THR A 3 14.61 13.86 -22.21
C THR A 3 13.77 12.63 -21.87
N GLN A 4 13.70 11.67 -22.77
CA GLN A 4 13.07 10.39 -22.43
C GLN A 4 13.82 9.79 -21.24
N PRO A 5 13.10 9.31 -20.21
CA PRO A 5 13.73 8.70 -19.06
C PRO A 5 14.58 7.50 -19.52
N THR A 6 15.78 7.45 -18.98
CA THR A 6 16.73 6.38 -19.30
C THR A 6 16.32 5.10 -18.57
N ASN A 7 16.73 3.94 -19.09
CA ASN A 7 16.56 2.67 -18.39
C ASN A 7 17.15 2.71 -16.96
N GLU A 8 18.21 3.48 -16.76
CA GLU A 8 18.86 3.70 -15.47
C GLU A 8 17.93 4.41 -14.45
N GLN A 9 17.16 5.42 -14.89
CA GLN A 9 16.19 6.11 -14.06
C GLN A 9 15.05 5.16 -13.62
N VAL A 10 14.56 4.34 -14.53
CA VAL A 10 13.53 3.33 -14.21
C VAL A 10 14.03 2.33 -13.17
N GLU A 11 15.25 1.82 -13.32
CA GLU A 11 15.85 0.89 -12.36
C GLU A 11 16.11 1.57 -10.99
N GLY A 12 16.53 2.84 -10.99
CA GLY A 12 16.66 3.64 -9.77
C GLY A 12 15.30 3.81 -9.03
N ASN A 13 14.23 4.09 -9.76
CA ASN A 13 12.88 4.20 -9.21
C ASN A 13 12.37 2.86 -8.65
N LYS A 14 12.65 1.74 -9.35
CA LYS A 14 12.33 0.41 -8.84
C LYS A 14 13.08 0.10 -7.54
N GLN A 15 14.36 0.46 -7.47
CA GLN A 15 15.16 0.26 -6.26
C GLN A 15 14.63 1.11 -5.10
N LEU A 16 14.27 2.36 -5.35
CA LEU A 16 13.66 3.24 -4.36
C LEU A 16 12.33 2.67 -3.82
N LEU A 17 11.50 2.10 -4.70
CA LEU A 17 10.25 1.44 -4.27
C LEU A 17 10.52 0.23 -3.39
N ARG A 18 11.54 -0.60 -3.70
CA ARG A 18 11.95 -1.72 -2.83
C ARG A 18 12.37 -1.25 -1.44
N GLU A 19 13.11 -0.15 -1.37
CA GLU A 19 13.56 0.44 -0.09
C GLU A 19 12.39 0.99 0.72
N ILE A 20 11.41 1.64 0.07
CA ILE A 20 10.18 2.10 0.74
C ILE A 20 9.42 0.92 1.33
N LEU A 21 9.20 -0.14 0.56
CA LEU A 21 8.51 -1.35 1.04
C LEU A 21 9.27 -2.06 2.15
N ALA A 22 10.60 -2.11 2.09
CA ALA A 22 11.43 -2.63 3.17
C ALA A 22 11.27 -1.81 4.46
N SER A 23 11.21 -0.48 4.36
CA SER A 23 10.93 0.41 5.49
C SER A 23 9.52 0.18 6.07
N ILE A 24 8.51 0.02 5.21
CA ILE A 24 7.14 -0.31 5.64
C ILE A 24 7.11 -1.64 6.39
N ASN A 25 7.71 -2.69 5.85
CA ASN A 25 7.74 -4.02 6.45
C ASN A 25 8.49 -4.06 7.79
N SER A 26 9.51 -3.21 7.97
CA SER A 26 10.27 -3.12 9.22
C SER A 26 9.69 -2.13 10.23
N GLY A 27 8.66 -1.35 9.85
CA GLY A 27 8.11 -0.28 10.70
C GLY A 27 9.02 0.94 10.82
N ASP A 28 9.93 1.14 9.88
CA ASP A 28 10.81 2.30 9.82
C ASP A 28 10.10 3.49 9.16
N ASP A 29 9.32 4.21 9.96
CA ASP A 29 8.56 5.38 9.50
C ASP A 29 9.48 6.51 9.02
N SER A 30 10.66 6.67 9.62
CA SER A 30 11.62 7.68 9.18
C SER A 30 12.21 7.37 7.81
N GLY A 31 12.45 6.09 7.52
CA GLY A 31 12.87 5.62 6.21
C GLY A 31 11.79 5.84 5.13
N VAL A 32 10.51 5.69 5.47
CA VAL A 32 9.41 6.03 4.58
C VAL A 32 9.37 7.54 4.33
N LEU A 33 9.33 8.35 5.39
CA LEU A 33 9.28 9.82 5.29
C LEU A 33 10.40 10.40 4.42
N ALA A 34 11.62 9.88 4.58
CA ALA A 34 12.79 10.36 3.83
C ALA A 34 12.67 10.15 2.31
N ARG A 35 11.83 9.21 1.88
CA ARG A 35 11.69 8.80 0.47
C ARG A 35 10.42 9.30 -0.20
N LEU A 36 9.48 9.89 0.55
CA LEU A 36 8.26 10.48 0.01
C LEU A 36 8.48 11.95 -0.33
N SER A 37 7.89 12.40 -1.45
CA SER A 37 7.80 13.81 -1.77
C SER A 37 7.01 14.56 -0.69
N PRO A 38 7.35 15.83 -0.37
CA PRO A 38 6.51 16.65 0.50
C PRO A 38 5.07 16.83 0.02
N LYS A 39 4.83 16.63 -1.29
CA LYS A 39 3.51 16.69 -1.93
C LYS A 39 2.94 15.31 -2.24
N TYR A 40 3.41 14.28 -1.55
CA TYR A 40 2.96 12.91 -1.78
C TYR A 40 1.44 12.79 -1.70
N ALA A 41 0.87 12.03 -2.62
CA ALA A 41 -0.54 11.65 -2.63
C ALA A 41 -0.71 10.15 -2.87
N ARG A 42 -1.66 9.53 -2.16
CA ARG A 42 -2.04 8.13 -2.38
C ARG A 42 -3.53 8.03 -2.63
N HIS A 43 -3.90 7.27 -3.64
CA HIS A 43 -5.26 7.02 -4.07
C HIS A 43 -5.58 5.53 -3.95
N CYS A 44 -6.67 5.18 -3.27
CA CYS A 44 -7.09 3.79 -3.10
C CYS A 44 -8.61 3.67 -2.94
N GLN A 45 -9.30 3.25 -3.98
CA GLN A 45 -10.76 3.06 -3.95
C GLN A 45 -11.22 1.87 -3.10
N ALA A 46 -10.31 0.95 -2.74
CA ALA A 46 -10.63 -0.16 -1.84
C ALA A 46 -10.80 0.28 -0.38
N MET A 47 -10.42 1.53 -0.05
CA MET A 47 -10.55 2.09 1.29
C MET A 47 -11.92 2.77 1.49
N PRO A 48 -12.36 2.95 2.78
CA PRO A 48 -13.49 3.80 3.08
C PRO A 48 -13.33 5.22 2.52
N PRO A 49 -14.41 5.93 2.18
CA PRO A 49 -14.34 7.22 1.50
C PRO A 49 -13.38 8.23 2.12
N GLU A 50 -13.30 8.30 3.44
CA GLU A 50 -12.43 9.19 4.19
C GLU A 50 -10.93 8.85 4.10
N LEU A 51 -10.59 7.64 3.65
CA LEU A 51 -9.22 7.14 3.50
C LEU A 51 -8.84 6.81 2.04
N GLN A 52 -9.73 7.12 1.08
CA GLN A 52 -9.42 6.89 -0.34
C GLN A 52 -8.32 7.80 -0.85
N GLU A 53 -8.18 8.98 -0.24
CA GLU A 53 -7.15 9.96 -0.55
C GLU A 53 -6.30 10.24 0.70
N ILE A 54 -4.99 10.02 0.58
CA ILE A 54 -4.00 10.39 1.60
C ILE A 54 -3.13 11.50 1.02
N GLN A 55 -2.99 12.61 1.73
CA GLN A 55 -2.22 13.77 1.30
C GLN A 55 -1.07 14.02 2.27
N GLY A 56 0.14 14.01 1.74
CA GLY A 56 1.36 14.28 2.48
C GLY A 56 1.97 13.05 3.16
N PRO A 57 3.29 13.12 3.42
CA PRO A 57 4.04 12.02 4.03
C PRO A 57 3.58 11.67 5.44
N GLU A 58 3.24 12.68 6.24
CA GLU A 58 2.82 12.50 7.64
C GLU A 58 1.50 11.73 7.74
N MET A 59 0.53 12.04 6.86
CA MET A 59 -0.73 11.32 6.81
C MET A 59 -0.53 9.86 6.36
N MET A 60 0.42 9.63 5.45
CA MET A 60 0.79 8.27 5.03
C MET A 60 1.38 7.47 6.19
N VAL A 61 2.28 8.05 6.97
CA VAL A 61 2.87 7.37 8.14
C VAL A 61 1.82 7.12 9.21
N ALA A 62 0.90 8.06 9.45
CA ALA A 62 -0.21 7.84 10.38
C ALA A 62 -1.11 6.68 9.93
N TRP A 63 -1.39 6.57 8.62
CA TRP A 63 -2.13 5.45 8.07
C TRP A 63 -1.38 4.12 8.24
N LEU A 64 -0.06 4.09 8.01
CA LEU A 64 0.77 2.90 8.24
C LEU A 64 0.77 2.47 9.70
N ALA A 65 0.80 3.41 10.64
CA ALA A 65 0.70 3.13 12.06
C ALA A 65 -0.65 2.48 12.42
N GLY A 66 -1.76 2.99 11.85
CA GLY A 66 -3.09 2.39 11.99
C GLY A 66 -3.15 0.98 11.41
N ASN A 67 -2.56 0.77 10.23
CA ASN A 67 -2.49 -0.55 9.61
C ASN A 67 -1.71 -1.56 10.48
N ARG A 68 -0.59 -1.14 11.08
CA ARG A 68 0.18 -1.98 12.03
C ARG A 68 -0.59 -2.28 13.30
N ALA A 69 -1.41 -1.35 13.78
CA ALA A 69 -2.25 -1.59 14.97
C ALA A 69 -3.32 -2.67 14.69
N THR A 70 -3.85 -2.72 13.47
CA THR A 70 -4.82 -3.73 13.04
C THR A 70 -4.14 -5.07 12.71
N PHE A 71 -3.03 -5.01 11.96
CA PHE A 71 -2.26 -6.15 11.46
C PHE A 71 -0.79 -6.04 11.90
N PRO A 72 -0.45 -6.39 13.16
CA PRO A 72 0.93 -6.24 13.67
C PRO A 72 1.97 -7.05 12.90
N ASP A 73 1.55 -8.15 12.28
CA ASP A 73 2.37 -9.06 11.48
C ASP A 73 2.31 -8.77 9.97
N TYR A 74 1.77 -7.59 9.58
CA TYR A 74 1.65 -7.25 8.15
C TYR A 74 3.00 -7.29 7.45
N HIS A 75 3.02 -7.99 6.33
CA HIS A 75 4.18 -8.08 5.45
C HIS A 75 3.74 -8.05 3.99
N GLU A 76 4.42 -7.26 3.20
CA GLU A 76 4.19 -7.14 1.76
C GLU A 76 5.43 -7.58 0.98
N GLU A 77 5.26 -8.58 0.12
CA GLU A 77 6.30 -9.16 -0.72
C GLU A 77 6.11 -8.74 -2.17
N ILE A 78 7.17 -8.22 -2.78
CA ILE A 78 7.17 -7.87 -4.21
C ILE A 78 7.25 -9.15 -5.03
N GLU A 79 6.25 -9.37 -5.90
CA GLU A 79 6.25 -10.48 -6.85
C GLU A 79 6.78 -10.05 -8.23
N TRP A 80 6.50 -8.80 -8.62
CA TRP A 80 6.93 -8.25 -9.90
C TRP A 80 6.96 -6.72 -9.89
N LEU A 81 7.93 -6.15 -10.60
CA LEU A 81 8.07 -4.73 -10.89
C LEU A 81 8.27 -4.50 -12.37
N GLY A 82 7.50 -3.59 -12.96
CA GLY A 82 7.73 -3.01 -14.27
C GLY A 82 7.89 -1.50 -14.17
N GLY A 83 8.35 -0.86 -15.22
CA GLY A 83 8.44 0.60 -15.21
C GLY A 83 8.64 1.21 -16.58
N GLU A 84 8.12 2.42 -16.72
CA GLU A 84 8.28 3.27 -17.92
C GLU A 84 8.26 4.72 -17.48
N GLY A 85 9.22 5.49 -17.94
CA GLY A 85 9.32 6.90 -17.58
C GLY A 85 9.50 7.10 -16.08
N ASP A 86 8.65 7.95 -15.51
CA ASP A 86 8.63 8.23 -14.08
C ASP A 86 7.77 7.24 -13.28
N PHE A 87 7.21 6.23 -13.95
CA PHE A 87 6.27 5.30 -13.34
C PHE A 87 6.90 3.92 -13.11
N VAL A 88 6.57 3.35 -11.95
CA VAL A 88 6.82 1.94 -11.63
C VAL A 88 5.49 1.28 -11.31
N VAL A 89 5.24 0.13 -11.92
CA VAL A 89 4.09 -0.74 -11.64
C VAL A 89 4.55 -1.87 -10.74
N LEU A 90 3.80 -2.10 -9.67
CA LEU A 90 4.05 -3.13 -8.67
C LEU A 90 2.93 -4.15 -8.69
N ARG A 91 3.30 -5.43 -8.68
CA ARG A 91 2.47 -6.51 -8.22
C ARG A 91 3.11 -7.10 -6.97
N SER A 92 2.38 -7.08 -5.88
CA SER A 92 2.85 -7.58 -4.58
C SER A 92 1.79 -8.46 -3.92
N ARG A 93 2.20 -9.12 -2.86
CA ARG A 93 1.34 -9.94 -2.01
C ARG A 93 1.44 -9.45 -0.58
N GLY A 94 0.32 -8.96 -0.05
CA GLY A 94 0.19 -8.50 1.33
C GLY A 94 -0.50 -9.54 2.20
N ARG A 95 0.08 -9.84 3.37
CA ARG A 95 -0.47 -10.78 4.35
C ARG A 95 -0.48 -10.14 5.73
N GLY A 96 -1.51 -10.43 6.52
CA GLY A 96 -1.61 -9.96 7.89
C GLY A 96 -2.74 -10.62 8.63
N THR A 97 -2.60 -10.70 9.96
CA THR A 97 -3.60 -11.26 10.89
C THR A 97 -4.27 -10.11 11.65
N MET A 98 -5.59 -10.04 11.58
CA MET A 98 -6.39 -9.00 12.22
C MET A 98 -6.49 -9.25 13.73
N THR A 99 -5.44 -8.91 14.46
CA THR A 99 -5.40 -9.01 15.93
C THR A 99 -5.79 -7.71 16.63
N GLY A 100 -5.84 -6.59 15.88
CA GLY A 100 -6.37 -5.30 16.32
C GLY A 100 -7.70 -4.96 15.65
N ALA A 101 -8.40 -3.98 16.17
CA ALA A 101 -9.62 -3.47 15.57
C ALA A 101 -9.35 -2.74 14.26
N MET A 102 -10.30 -2.77 13.34
CA MET A 102 -10.28 -2.01 12.08
C MET A 102 -11.53 -1.11 12.03
N GLY A 103 -11.35 0.18 12.32
CA GLY A 103 -12.48 1.11 12.43
C GLY A 103 -13.52 0.59 13.45
N PRO A 104 -14.80 0.43 13.05
CA PRO A 104 -15.86 -0.07 13.94
C PRO A 104 -15.82 -1.60 14.13
N PHE A 105 -14.97 -2.33 13.40
CA PHE A 105 -14.92 -3.79 13.45
C PHE A 105 -13.93 -4.25 14.51
N PRO A 106 -14.36 -5.07 15.49
CA PRO A 106 -13.45 -5.71 16.45
C PRO A 106 -12.53 -6.71 15.74
N ALA A 107 -11.39 -7.00 16.36
CA ALA A 107 -10.45 -7.99 15.88
C ALA A 107 -11.11 -9.36 15.67
N THR A 108 -10.89 -9.97 14.53
CA THR A 108 -11.43 -11.31 14.21
C THR A 108 -10.42 -12.43 14.41
N GLY A 109 -9.12 -12.10 14.50
CA GLY A 109 -8.02 -13.06 14.53
C GLY A 109 -7.79 -13.80 13.22
N LYS A 110 -8.51 -13.44 12.15
CA LYS A 110 -8.37 -14.06 10.83
C LYS A 110 -7.26 -13.39 10.02
N THR A 111 -6.72 -14.15 9.08
CA THR A 111 -5.61 -13.73 8.22
C THR A 111 -6.13 -13.37 6.83
N MET A 112 -5.64 -12.26 6.28
CA MET A 112 -5.79 -11.94 4.87
C MET A 112 -4.52 -12.28 4.09
N ASP A 113 -4.68 -12.65 2.84
CA ASP A 113 -3.62 -12.90 1.85
C ASP A 113 -4.12 -12.37 0.50
N LEU A 114 -3.60 -11.22 0.07
CA LEU A 114 -4.12 -10.47 -1.06
C LEU A 114 -3.03 -10.13 -2.06
N VAL A 115 -3.41 -10.14 -3.33
CA VAL A 115 -2.61 -9.49 -4.38
C VAL A 115 -2.95 -8.00 -4.39
N ILE A 116 -1.90 -7.19 -4.41
CA ILE A 116 -1.98 -5.75 -4.48
C ILE A 116 -1.36 -5.30 -5.80
N ILE A 117 -2.04 -4.42 -6.51
CA ILE A 117 -1.54 -3.76 -7.71
C ILE A 117 -1.37 -2.28 -7.41
N GLY A 118 -0.20 -1.74 -7.70
CA GLY A 118 0.10 -0.34 -7.51
C GLY A 118 0.78 0.27 -8.73
N ILE A 119 0.48 1.54 -8.98
CA ILE A 119 1.20 2.40 -9.91
C ILE A 119 1.82 3.51 -9.08
N HIS A 120 3.11 3.74 -9.24
CA HIS A 120 3.89 4.68 -8.45
C HIS A 120 4.60 5.66 -9.37
N ARG A 121 4.40 6.96 -9.16
CA ARG A 121 5.05 8.04 -9.90
C ARG A 121 6.16 8.65 -9.04
N PHE A 122 7.33 8.78 -9.64
CA PHE A 122 8.52 9.35 -9.01
C PHE A 122 8.84 10.72 -9.60
N GLU A 123 9.34 11.60 -8.77
CA GLU A 123 9.77 12.95 -9.16
C GLU A 123 10.94 13.39 -8.28
N GLY A 124 12.03 13.84 -8.91
CA GLY A 124 13.19 14.32 -8.18
C GLY A 124 13.83 13.32 -7.21
N GLY A 125 13.78 12.02 -7.54
CA GLY A 125 14.33 10.97 -6.70
C GLY A 125 13.47 10.63 -5.47
N GLN A 126 12.19 11.00 -5.46
CA GLN A 126 11.24 10.72 -4.40
C GLN A 126 9.95 10.14 -4.98
N LEU A 127 9.24 9.32 -4.18
CA LEU A 127 7.89 8.86 -4.53
C LEU A 127 6.91 10.02 -4.34
N ALA A 128 6.28 10.44 -5.45
CA ALA A 128 5.39 11.60 -5.46
C ALA A 128 3.91 11.22 -5.42
N GLU A 129 3.54 10.07 -6.00
CA GLU A 129 2.13 9.68 -6.11
C GLU A 129 1.97 8.18 -6.25
N THR A 130 0.93 7.64 -5.64
CA THR A 130 0.60 6.21 -5.68
C THR A 130 -0.87 6.01 -5.97
N TRP A 131 -1.19 5.13 -6.91
CA TRP A 131 -2.50 4.54 -7.12
C TRP A 131 -2.40 3.07 -6.77
N THR A 132 -3.21 2.60 -5.84
CA THR A 132 -3.16 1.21 -5.38
C THR A 132 -4.55 0.61 -5.28
N SER A 133 -4.65 -0.68 -5.50
CA SER A 133 -5.91 -1.41 -5.42
C SER A 133 -5.67 -2.87 -5.06
N TRP A 134 -6.66 -3.44 -4.42
CA TRP A 134 -6.79 -4.87 -4.14
C TRP A 134 -8.26 -5.28 -4.21
N ASP A 135 -8.53 -6.58 -4.23
CA ASP A 135 -9.88 -7.11 -4.12
C ASP A 135 -10.39 -6.95 -2.68
N ASN A 136 -11.15 -5.87 -2.46
CA ASN A 136 -11.67 -5.56 -1.12
C ASN A 136 -12.76 -6.55 -0.68
N LEU A 137 -13.52 -7.12 -1.60
CA LEU A 137 -14.50 -8.15 -1.27
C LEU A 137 -13.79 -9.42 -0.74
N ALA A 138 -12.73 -9.83 -1.42
CA ALA A 138 -11.89 -10.94 -0.95
C ALA A 138 -11.28 -10.66 0.43
N ALA A 139 -10.77 -9.43 0.66
CA ALA A 139 -10.21 -9.01 1.94
C ALA A 139 -11.23 -9.14 3.08
N LEU A 140 -12.40 -8.53 2.92
CA LEU A 140 -13.46 -8.56 3.94
C LEU A 140 -13.99 -9.97 4.17
N THR A 141 -14.09 -10.79 3.13
CA THR A 141 -14.50 -12.21 3.25
C THR A 141 -13.47 -13.02 4.03
N GLN A 142 -12.18 -12.89 3.71
CA GLN A 142 -11.09 -13.59 4.42
C GLN A 142 -11.03 -13.19 5.89
N LEU A 143 -11.28 -11.92 6.21
CA LEU A 143 -11.30 -11.38 7.57
C LEU A 143 -12.59 -11.70 8.33
N GLY A 144 -13.61 -12.29 7.68
CA GLY A 144 -14.90 -12.61 8.32
C GLY A 144 -15.78 -11.40 8.60
N LEU A 145 -15.59 -10.32 7.83
CA LEU A 145 -16.32 -9.06 7.99
C LEU A 145 -17.50 -8.92 7.02
N MET A 146 -17.64 -9.85 6.08
CA MET A 146 -18.83 -9.92 5.23
C MET A 146 -19.95 -10.66 5.97
N PRO A 147 -21.21 -10.18 5.86
CA PRO A 147 -22.34 -10.96 6.33
C PRO A 147 -22.31 -12.34 5.67
N SER A 148 -22.38 -13.40 6.48
CA SER A 148 -22.67 -14.73 5.94
C SER A 148 -24.07 -14.63 5.31
N GLY A 149 -24.14 -14.82 3.98
CA GLY A 149 -25.43 -14.87 3.29
C GLY A 149 -26.23 -16.04 3.85
N GLU A 150 -27.11 -15.77 4.79
CA GLU A 150 -28.24 -16.67 5.03
C GLU A 150 -29.07 -16.66 3.76
N GLN A 151 -29.03 -17.75 3.01
CA GLN A 151 -30.03 -17.96 1.97
C GLN A 151 -31.38 -18.03 2.68
N PRO A 152 -32.38 -17.21 2.31
CA PRO A 152 -33.72 -17.42 2.82
C PRO A 152 -34.20 -18.80 2.40
N GLU A 153 -34.65 -19.59 3.36
CA GLU A 153 -35.34 -20.85 3.14
C GLU A 153 -36.58 -20.65 2.26
#